data_bb44116dc0994e5dd59071c8a3340214
#
_entry.id   bb44116dc0994e5dd59071c8a3340214
#
_cell.length_a   1.000
_cell.length_b   1.000
_cell.length_c   1.000
_cell.angle_alpha   90.00
_cell.angle_beta   90.00
_cell.angle_gamma   90.00
#
_symmetry.space_group_name_H-M   'P 1'
#
loop_
_entity.id
_entity.type
_entity.pdbx_description
1 polymer ?
#
loop_
_entity_poly.entity_id
_entity_poly.type
_entity_poly.pdbx_seq_one_letter_code
_entity_poly.pdbx_strand_id
1 'polypeptide(L)'
;GPKRYTPPALELDELPKIDLWLNSHLHYDHLSMSDIRNFPFKSAKVLVPLNNGSYFKKNNFRDVNELDWFETVKINKDLSVTLTASQHWNKRSILPFGPGATDKALWGSFLINYKGKKIFFACDTGYSNIYKLMGQKFGGVDIFLINSGAYNFEVITGKKDFSIFHTNPEEALQVAKDIKAKKVIPMHY
;
A
#
# COMPACT_ATOMS: atom_id res chain seq x y z
N GLY A 1 1.77 -16.15 10.47
CA GLY A 1 1.42 -14.87 11.08
C GLY A 1 0.48 -15.08 12.25
N PRO A 2 0.19 -14.05 13.04
CA PRO A 2 -0.78 -14.15 14.11
C PRO A 2 -2.15 -14.52 13.55
N LYS A 3 -2.92 -15.30 14.33
CA LYS A 3 -4.28 -15.70 13.94
C LYS A 3 -5.18 -14.46 13.92
N ARG A 4 -6.00 -14.31 12.89
CA ARG A 4 -7.02 -13.25 12.84
C ARG A 4 -8.10 -13.50 13.90
N TYR A 5 -8.60 -12.45 14.52
CA TYR A 5 -9.75 -12.52 15.42
C TYR A 5 -11.07 -12.65 14.64
N THR A 6 -11.13 -12.00 13.48
CA THR A 6 -12.28 -12.04 12.57
C THR A 6 -11.87 -12.65 11.25
N PRO A 7 -12.73 -13.41 10.57
CA PRO A 7 -12.46 -13.93 9.23
C PRO A 7 -12.30 -12.75 8.23
N PRO A 8 -11.68 -12.98 7.07
CA PRO A 8 -11.72 -11.99 6.00
C PRO A 8 -13.18 -11.75 5.55
N ALA A 9 -13.44 -10.58 5.00
CA ALA A 9 -14.77 -10.23 4.50
C ALA A 9 -15.18 -11.10 3.30
N LEU A 10 -14.20 -11.58 2.52
CA LEU A 10 -14.36 -12.50 1.40
C LEU A 10 -13.21 -13.49 1.39
N GLU A 11 -13.49 -14.73 1.06
CA GLU A 11 -12.46 -15.72 0.73
C GLU A 11 -11.98 -15.52 -0.72
N LEU A 12 -10.84 -16.13 -1.08
CA LEU A 12 -10.24 -15.91 -2.41
C LEU A 12 -11.11 -16.42 -3.56
N ASP A 13 -11.89 -17.46 -3.34
CA ASP A 13 -12.82 -18.05 -4.30
C ASP A 13 -14.14 -17.29 -4.44
N GLU A 14 -14.45 -16.43 -3.47
CA GLU A 14 -15.61 -15.53 -3.53
C GLU A 14 -15.30 -14.21 -4.26
N LEU A 15 -14.03 -13.96 -4.59
CA LEU A 15 -13.64 -12.73 -5.26
C LEU A 15 -14.22 -12.66 -6.67
N PRO A 16 -14.80 -11.52 -7.08
CA PRO A 16 -15.10 -11.27 -8.49
C PRO A 16 -13.79 -11.27 -9.30
N LYS A 17 -13.90 -11.36 -10.62
CA LYS A 17 -12.72 -11.25 -11.47
C LYS A 17 -11.93 -9.98 -11.16
N ILE A 18 -10.67 -10.15 -10.82
CA ILE A 18 -9.75 -9.05 -10.53
C ILE A 18 -8.88 -8.81 -11.76
N ASP A 19 -8.89 -7.58 -12.26
CA ASP A 19 -8.11 -7.16 -13.43
C ASP A 19 -6.80 -6.45 -13.04
N LEU A 20 -6.73 -5.88 -11.82
CA LEU A 20 -5.57 -5.11 -11.35
C LEU A 20 -5.28 -5.40 -9.88
N TRP A 21 -4.02 -5.75 -9.58
CA TRP A 21 -3.48 -5.90 -8.24
C TRP A 21 -2.45 -4.81 -7.97
N LEU A 22 -2.66 -4.05 -6.91
CA LEU A 22 -1.71 -3.06 -6.41
C LEU A 22 -1.12 -3.58 -5.09
N ASN A 23 0.21 -3.65 -4.99
CA ASN A 23 0.89 -4.03 -3.75
C ASN A 23 1.89 -2.96 -3.34
N SER A 24 1.73 -2.41 -2.15
CA SER A 24 2.48 -1.25 -1.67
C SER A 24 3.91 -1.57 -1.22
N HIS A 25 4.10 -2.71 -0.56
CA HIS A 25 5.39 -3.12 0.01
C HIS A 25 5.37 -4.60 0.44
N LEU A 26 6.47 -5.09 1.01
CA LEU A 26 6.70 -6.51 1.26
C LEU A 26 6.43 -6.98 2.69
N HIS A 27 5.95 -6.14 3.60
CA HIS A 27 5.61 -6.60 4.95
C HIS A 27 4.62 -7.76 4.91
N TYR A 28 4.64 -8.60 5.95
CA TYR A 28 3.92 -9.90 5.92
C TYR A 28 2.40 -9.76 5.93
N ASP A 29 1.88 -8.67 6.47
CA ASP A 29 0.47 -8.29 6.52
C ASP A 29 -0.04 -7.63 5.22
N HIS A 30 0.88 -7.15 4.36
CA HIS A 30 0.57 -6.55 3.06
C HIS A 30 0.86 -7.47 1.87
N LEU A 31 1.76 -8.46 2.04
CA LEU A 31 2.09 -9.43 1.01
C LEU A 31 2.03 -10.84 1.57
N SER A 32 0.87 -11.47 1.49
CA SER A 32 0.68 -12.88 1.85
C SER A 32 1.15 -13.79 0.72
N MET A 33 2.13 -14.65 1.01
CA MET A 33 2.62 -15.64 0.03
C MET A 33 1.59 -16.74 -0.23
N SER A 34 0.72 -17.03 0.73
CA SER A 34 -0.41 -17.94 0.53
C SER A 34 -1.38 -17.38 -0.50
N ASP A 35 -1.76 -16.10 -0.33
CA ASP A 35 -2.73 -15.46 -1.22
C ASP A 35 -2.15 -15.32 -2.63
N ILE A 36 -0.88 -14.91 -2.77
CA ILE A 36 -0.20 -14.88 -4.08
C ILE A 36 -0.26 -16.25 -4.76
N ARG A 37 0.04 -17.34 -4.05
CA ARG A 37 0.02 -18.69 -4.64
C ARG A 37 -1.36 -19.12 -5.07
N ASN A 38 -2.37 -18.86 -4.23
CA ASN A 38 -3.73 -19.36 -4.40
C ASN A 38 -4.64 -18.39 -5.16
N PHE A 39 -4.18 -17.17 -5.47
CA PHE A 39 -4.98 -16.19 -6.19
C PHE A 39 -5.46 -16.71 -7.53
N PRO A 40 -6.77 -16.70 -7.83
CA PRO A 40 -7.31 -17.36 -9.01
C PRO A 40 -7.07 -16.60 -10.32
N PHE A 41 -6.85 -15.28 -10.27
CA PHE A 41 -6.76 -14.43 -11.45
C PHE A 41 -5.31 -14.06 -11.80
N LYS A 42 -4.49 -15.06 -12.21
CA LYS A 42 -3.06 -14.86 -12.55
C LYS A 42 -2.83 -13.99 -13.79
N SER A 43 -3.87 -13.71 -14.56
CA SER A 43 -3.85 -12.77 -15.67
C SER A 43 -4.03 -11.31 -15.26
N ALA A 44 -4.36 -11.05 -13.99
CA ALA A 44 -4.44 -9.68 -13.48
C ALA A 44 -3.12 -8.94 -13.71
N LYS A 45 -3.20 -7.68 -14.13
CA LYS A 45 -2.06 -6.78 -14.15
C LYS A 45 -1.63 -6.48 -12.71
N VAL A 46 -0.33 -6.59 -12.44
CA VAL A 46 0.24 -6.29 -11.12
C VAL A 46 1.10 -5.04 -11.22
N LEU A 47 0.84 -4.06 -10.38
CA LEU A 47 1.68 -2.89 -10.21
C LEU A 47 2.29 -2.91 -8.80
N VAL A 48 3.60 -2.84 -8.74
CA VAL A 48 4.37 -2.91 -7.50
C VAL A 48 5.53 -1.92 -7.54
N PRO A 49 6.04 -1.46 -6.39
CA PRO A 49 7.27 -0.70 -6.35
C PRO A 49 8.48 -1.52 -6.84
N LEU A 50 9.56 -0.85 -7.24
CA LEU A 50 10.81 -1.47 -7.70
C LEU A 50 11.29 -2.57 -6.75
N ASN A 51 11.79 -3.66 -7.32
CA ASN A 51 12.31 -4.86 -6.65
C ASN A 51 11.27 -5.68 -5.86
N ASN A 52 9.96 -5.45 -6.08
CA ASN A 52 8.90 -6.25 -5.47
C ASN A 52 8.34 -7.32 -6.44
N GLY A 53 8.51 -7.17 -7.73
CA GLY A 53 7.83 -7.97 -8.76
C GLY A 53 8.21 -9.45 -8.79
N SER A 54 9.41 -9.81 -8.30
CA SER A 54 9.88 -11.19 -8.31
C SER A 54 8.97 -12.16 -7.55
N TYR A 55 8.29 -11.70 -6.50
CA TYR A 55 7.32 -12.50 -5.72
C TYR A 55 6.11 -12.91 -6.57
N PHE A 56 5.64 -12.02 -7.43
CA PHE A 56 4.53 -12.27 -8.34
C PHE A 56 4.95 -13.13 -9.54
N LYS A 57 6.07 -12.76 -10.20
CA LYS A 57 6.59 -13.50 -11.36
C LYS A 57 6.84 -14.98 -11.06
N LYS A 58 7.42 -15.31 -9.88
CA LYS A 58 7.63 -16.68 -9.40
C LYS A 58 6.35 -17.44 -9.12
N ASN A 59 5.20 -16.77 -9.04
CA ASN A 59 3.88 -17.35 -8.79
C ASN A 59 2.93 -17.21 -9.99
N ASN A 60 3.49 -17.22 -11.22
CA ASN A 60 2.78 -17.29 -12.49
C ASN A 60 1.96 -16.05 -12.88
N PHE A 61 2.18 -14.90 -12.25
CA PHE A 61 1.67 -13.64 -12.78
C PHE A 61 2.50 -13.22 -13.98
N ARG A 62 1.85 -12.92 -15.11
CA ARG A 62 2.52 -12.65 -16.39
C ARG A 62 2.72 -11.16 -16.66
N ASP A 63 1.79 -10.32 -16.20
CA ASP A 63 1.82 -8.87 -16.39
C ASP A 63 2.19 -8.17 -15.07
N VAL A 64 3.48 -8.12 -14.76
CA VAL A 64 4.03 -7.53 -13.53
C VAL A 64 4.89 -6.33 -13.90
N ASN A 65 4.48 -5.15 -13.47
CA ASN A 65 5.13 -3.88 -13.72
C ASN A 65 5.68 -3.32 -12.40
N GLU A 66 6.96 -3.04 -12.39
CA GLU A 66 7.64 -2.41 -11.26
C GLU A 66 7.77 -0.91 -11.52
N LEU A 67 7.42 -0.09 -10.54
CA LEU A 67 7.35 1.37 -10.65
C LEU A 67 8.31 2.04 -9.67
N ASP A 68 8.89 3.15 -10.09
CA ASP A 68 9.52 4.11 -9.20
C ASP A 68 8.50 5.15 -8.70
N TRP A 69 8.85 5.91 -7.68
CA TRP A 69 7.99 6.98 -7.17
C TRP A 69 7.67 8.00 -8.26
N PHE A 70 6.40 8.37 -8.31
CA PHE A 70 5.79 9.29 -9.28
C PHE A 70 5.73 8.76 -10.72
N GLU A 71 6.09 7.51 -10.95
CA GLU A 71 5.78 6.86 -12.23
C GLU A 71 4.30 6.53 -12.33
N THR A 72 3.75 6.71 -13.52
CA THR A 72 2.34 6.50 -13.85
C THR A 72 2.19 5.47 -14.94
N VAL A 73 1.34 4.47 -14.70
CA VAL A 73 0.89 3.51 -15.71
C VAL A 73 -0.53 3.83 -16.13
N LYS A 74 -0.72 4.04 -17.42
CA LYS A 74 -2.05 4.14 -18.02
C LYS A 74 -2.56 2.75 -18.33
N ILE A 75 -3.61 2.32 -17.63
CA ILE A 75 -4.22 1.00 -17.80
C ILE A 75 -5.12 0.99 -19.03
N ASN A 76 -5.95 2.03 -19.17
CA ASN A 76 -6.81 2.26 -20.33
C ASN A 76 -7.14 3.75 -20.43
N LYS A 77 -8.09 4.13 -21.31
CA LYS A 77 -8.48 5.54 -21.49
C LYS A 77 -9.04 6.21 -20.24
N ASP A 78 -9.63 5.44 -19.33
CA ASP A 78 -10.36 5.93 -18.15
C ASP A 78 -9.59 5.73 -16.85
N LEU A 79 -8.56 4.85 -16.83
CA LEU A 79 -7.85 4.43 -15.62
C LEU A 79 -6.35 4.60 -15.76
N SER A 80 -5.76 5.32 -14.82
CA SER A 80 -4.31 5.37 -14.60
C SER A 80 -3.98 5.23 -13.12
N VAL A 81 -2.80 4.71 -12.84
CA VAL A 81 -2.27 4.51 -11.49
C VAL A 81 -0.87 5.09 -11.41
N THR A 82 -0.65 5.91 -10.40
CA THR A 82 0.67 6.47 -10.08
C THR A 82 1.15 5.89 -8.75
N LEU A 83 2.37 5.35 -8.71
CA LEU A 83 3.04 5.05 -7.45
C LEU A 83 3.53 6.39 -6.85
N THR A 84 3.31 6.59 -5.57
CA THR A 84 3.79 7.77 -4.83
C THR A 84 4.61 7.37 -3.63
N ALA A 85 5.47 8.26 -3.15
CA ALA A 85 6.21 8.02 -1.93
C ALA A 85 5.29 7.95 -0.70
N SER A 86 5.71 7.25 0.34
CA SER A 86 5.09 7.26 1.67
C SER A 86 6.16 7.29 2.76
N GLN A 87 5.81 7.78 3.93
CA GLN A 87 6.67 7.75 5.12
C GLN A 87 6.61 6.37 5.75
N HIS A 88 7.29 5.42 5.13
CA HIS A 88 7.34 4.03 5.54
C HIS A 88 8.69 3.41 5.20
N TRP A 89 8.80 2.11 5.27
CA TRP A 89 10.00 1.32 4.98
C TRP A 89 9.61 -0.03 4.40
N ASN A 90 10.59 -0.79 3.92
CA ASN A 90 10.34 -2.11 3.35
C ASN A 90 11.34 -3.14 3.88
N LYS A 91 10.83 -4.28 4.33
CA LYS A 91 11.64 -5.41 4.74
C LYS A 91 10.88 -6.71 4.55
N ARG A 92 11.57 -7.70 4.00
CA ARG A 92 11.13 -9.09 4.04
C ARG A 92 12.33 -10.00 4.23
N SER A 93 12.27 -10.87 5.22
CA SER A 93 13.30 -11.87 5.51
C SER A 93 12.74 -13.27 5.32
N ILE A 94 13.60 -14.23 5.00
CA ILE A 94 13.24 -15.67 5.00
C ILE A 94 12.99 -16.15 6.43
N LEU A 95 13.68 -15.55 7.40
CA LEU A 95 13.49 -15.83 8.83
C LEU A 95 12.70 -14.67 9.47
N PRO A 96 11.65 -14.93 10.26
CA PRO A 96 10.80 -13.90 10.85
C PRO A 96 11.56 -12.81 11.62
N PHE A 97 12.67 -13.17 12.26
CA PHE A 97 13.52 -12.26 13.04
C PHE A 97 14.97 -12.20 12.55
N GLY A 98 15.24 -12.77 11.37
CA GLY A 98 16.57 -12.78 10.79
C GLY A 98 17.00 -11.45 10.18
N PRO A 99 18.31 -11.28 9.89
CA PRO A 99 18.79 -10.14 9.11
C PRO A 99 18.16 -10.22 7.70
N GLY A 100 17.16 -9.43 7.46
CA GLY A 100 16.54 -9.25 6.14
C GLY A 100 17.13 -8.04 5.47
N ALA A 101 16.99 -8.00 4.15
CA ALA A 101 17.34 -6.83 3.37
C ALA A 101 16.31 -5.73 3.65
N THR A 102 16.65 -4.82 4.58
CA THR A 102 15.86 -3.61 4.81
C THR A 102 16.08 -2.69 3.61
N ASP A 103 14.98 -2.15 3.07
CA ASP A 103 14.97 -1.14 2.00
C ASP A 103 15.71 -1.51 0.70
N LYS A 104 15.88 -2.82 0.43
CA LYS A 104 16.35 -3.30 -0.88
C LYS A 104 15.27 -3.32 -1.95
N ALA A 105 14.03 -3.17 -1.56
CA ALA A 105 12.87 -3.02 -2.41
C ALA A 105 12.15 -1.73 -2.05
N LEU A 106 11.66 -1.02 -3.03
CA LEU A 106 10.93 0.23 -2.85
C LEU A 106 9.55 -0.04 -2.23
N TRP A 107 8.92 0.99 -1.67
CA TRP A 107 7.56 0.99 -1.12
C TRP A 107 6.83 2.24 -1.56
N GLY A 108 5.52 2.31 -1.33
CA GLY A 108 4.79 3.52 -1.64
C GLY A 108 3.28 3.38 -1.50
N SER A 109 2.63 4.46 -1.84
CA SER A 109 1.18 4.61 -1.90
C SER A 109 0.72 4.68 -3.36
N PHE A 110 -0.58 4.59 -3.61
CA PHE A 110 -1.12 4.64 -4.96
C PHE A 110 -2.14 5.77 -5.14
N LEU A 111 -1.93 6.60 -6.15
CA LEU A 111 -2.95 7.49 -6.67
C LEU A 111 -3.62 6.83 -7.89
N ILE A 112 -4.89 6.51 -7.75
CA ILE A 112 -5.72 5.91 -8.78
C ILE A 112 -6.60 7.01 -9.37
N ASN A 113 -6.48 7.26 -10.66
CA ASN A 113 -7.37 8.18 -11.38
C ASN A 113 -8.30 7.35 -12.27
N TYR A 114 -9.58 7.37 -11.94
CA TYR A 114 -10.61 6.68 -12.70
C TYR A 114 -11.71 7.66 -13.14
N LYS A 115 -11.84 7.86 -14.44
CA LYS A 115 -12.82 8.79 -15.04
C LYS A 115 -12.79 10.19 -14.39
N GLY A 116 -11.57 10.70 -14.14
CA GLY A 116 -11.36 11.99 -13.51
C GLY A 116 -11.55 12.02 -11.98
N LYS A 117 -11.99 10.91 -11.36
CA LYS A 117 -12.03 10.76 -9.90
C LYS A 117 -10.70 10.25 -9.39
N LYS A 118 -10.18 10.87 -8.35
CA LYS A 118 -8.91 10.55 -7.72
C LYS A 118 -9.14 9.80 -6.41
N ILE A 119 -8.66 8.57 -6.33
CA ILE A 119 -8.64 7.76 -5.12
C ILE A 119 -7.19 7.65 -4.70
N PHE A 120 -6.86 8.07 -3.49
CA PHE A 120 -5.52 7.89 -2.96
C PHE A 120 -5.55 6.81 -1.87
N PHE A 121 -4.80 5.76 -2.10
CA PHE A 121 -4.60 4.66 -1.18
C PHE A 121 -3.22 4.82 -0.54
N ALA A 122 -3.19 5.31 0.69
CA ALA A 122 -1.94 5.62 1.40
C ALA A 122 -1.15 4.37 1.79
N CYS A 123 -1.82 3.22 1.91
CA CYS A 123 -1.21 2.01 2.47
C CYS A 123 -0.70 2.28 3.89
N ASP A 124 0.50 1.82 4.24
CA ASP A 124 1.12 2.16 5.51
C ASP A 124 1.98 3.40 5.36
N THR A 125 1.78 4.34 6.27
CA THR A 125 2.55 5.57 6.31
C THR A 125 2.46 6.26 7.66
N GLY A 126 3.54 6.91 8.06
CA GLY A 126 3.53 7.96 9.07
C GLY A 126 3.22 9.33 8.46
N TYR A 127 3.10 10.34 9.31
CA TYR A 127 2.96 11.72 8.87
C TYR A 127 4.26 12.23 8.22
N SER A 128 4.12 12.93 7.10
CA SER A 128 5.25 13.61 6.43
C SER A 128 4.75 14.79 5.59
N ASN A 129 5.58 15.80 5.46
CA ASN A 129 5.33 16.98 4.61
C ASN A 129 5.13 16.64 3.13
N ILE A 130 5.51 15.45 2.69
CA ILE A 130 5.32 15.03 1.31
C ILE A 130 3.84 15.02 0.90
N TYR A 131 2.92 14.80 1.84
CA TYR A 131 1.47 14.82 1.58
C TYR A 131 0.97 16.21 1.23
N LYS A 132 1.54 17.26 1.83
CA LYS A 132 1.26 18.64 1.45
C LYS A 132 1.71 18.96 0.03
N LEU A 133 2.90 18.48 -0.34
CA LEU A 133 3.41 18.62 -1.72
C LEU A 133 2.56 17.84 -2.71
N MET A 134 2.15 16.61 -2.36
CA MET A 134 1.24 15.81 -3.19
C MET A 134 -0.15 16.46 -3.34
N GLY A 135 -0.69 17.04 -2.26
CA GLY A 135 -1.95 17.78 -2.31
C GLY A 135 -1.88 19.01 -3.24
N GLN A 136 -0.74 19.67 -3.29
CA GLN A 136 -0.49 20.75 -4.26
C GLN A 136 -0.36 20.20 -5.70
N LYS A 137 0.48 19.17 -5.88
CA LYS A 137 0.76 18.55 -7.18
C LYS A 137 -0.48 17.95 -7.82
N PHE A 138 -1.30 17.24 -7.05
CA PHE A 138 -2.49 16.54 -7.56
C PHE A 138 -3.76 17.39 -7.55
N GLY A 139 -3.75 18.56 -6.90
CA GLY A 139 -4.93 19.42 -6.78
C GLY A 139 -6.03 18.83 -5.89
N GLY A 140 -5.69 17.95 -4.96
CA GLY A 140 -6.59 17.23 -4.07
C GLY A 140 -7.06 15.89 -4.61
N VAL A 141 -7.76 15.12 -3.74
CA VAL A 141 -8.29 13.79 -4.04
C VAL A 141 -9.76 13.64 -3.61
N ASP A 142 -10.53 12.82 -4.32
CA ASP A 142 -11.94 12.62 -4.01
C ASP A 142 -12.14 11.66 -2.84
N ILE A 143 -11.35 10.58 -2.80
CA ILE A 143 -11.38 9.56 -1.74
C ILE A 143 -9.95 9.30 -1.27
N PHE A 144 -9.77 9.26 0.03
CA PHE A 144 -8.50 8.98 0.68
C PHE A 144 -8.65 7.82 1.66
N LEU A 145 -7.92 6.73 1.41
CA LEU A 145 -7.81 5.59 2.32
C LEU A 145 -6.48 5.72 3.07
N ILE A 146 -6.53 5.78 4.41
CA ILE A 146 -5.36 6.03 5.26
C ILE A 146 -5.35 5.07 6.44
N ASN A 147 -4.15 4.56 6.76
CA ASN A 147 -3.93 3.83 8.01
C ASN A 147 -4.17 4.76 9.22
N SER A 148 -4.79 4.25 10.26
CA SER A 148 -5.06 4.99 11.50
C SER A 148 -4.80 4.14 12.76
N GLY A 149 -4.08 3.04 12.60
CA GLY A 149 -3.72 2.11 13.66
C GLY A 149 -2.25 1.70 13.57
N ALA A 150 -1.85 0.78 14.43
CA ALA A 150 -0.47 0.29 14.55
C ALA A 150 0.59 1.40 14.82
N TYR A 151 0.17 2.52 15.37
CA TYR A 151 1.05 3.66 15.68
C TYR A 151 1.67 3.58 17.08
N ASN A 152 1.12 2.75 17.96
CA ASN A 152 1.53 2.68 19.37
C ASN A 152 2.42 1.46 19.65
N PHE A 153 3.36 1.16 18.76
CA PHE A 153 4.32 0.07 18.95
C PHE A 153 5.24 0.28 20.16
N GLU A 154 5.40 1.50 20.63
CA GLU A 154 6.18 1.81 21.83
C GLU A 154 5.67 1.03 23.05
N VAL A 155 4.35 0.90 23.21
CA VAL A 155 3.74 0.12 24.30
C VAL A 155 4.12 -1.37 24.22
N ILE A 156 4.29 -1.90 23.01
CA ILE A 156 4.58 -3.31 22.78
C ILE A 156 6.08 -3.57 22.76
N THR A 157 6.89 -2.68 22.21
CA THR A 157 8.30 -2.91 21.93
C THR A 157 9.25 -2.14 22.85
N GLY A 158 8.74 -1.14 23.58
CA GLY A 158 9.55 -0.18 24.34
C GLY A 158 10.41 0.75 23.48
N LYS A 159 10.21 0.78 22.17
CA LYS A 159 11.00 1.57 21.21
C LYS A 159 10.13 2.65 20.57
N LYS A 160 10.50 3.91 20.78
CA LYS A 160 9.81 5.10 20.24
C LYS A 160 9.83 5.23 18.73
N ASP A 161 10.77 4.57 18.05
CA ASP A 161 11.11 4.87 16.65
C ASP A 161 10.10 4.34 15.62
N PHE A 162 9.13 3.51 16.02
CA PHE A 162 8.14 2.95 15.09
C PHE A 162 6.92 3.83 14.85
N SER A 163 6.64 4.79 15.71
CA SER A 163 5.51 5.73 15.56
C SER A 163 5.61 6.61 14.31
N ILE A 164 6.82 6.82 13.79
CA ILE A 164 7.04 7.62 12.57
C ILE A 164 6.59 6.92 11.28
N PHE A 165 6.25 5.63 11.33
CA PHE A 165 5.89 4.83 10.15
C PHE A 165 4.40 4.54 10.04
N HIS A 166 3.61 4.92 11.06
CA HIS A 166 2.16 4.75 11.09
C HIS A 166 1.52 6.00 11.67
N THR A 167 0.50 6.53 10.99
CA THR A 167 -0.26 7.68 11.50
C THR A 167 -1.17 7.26 12.65
N ASN A 168 -1.19 8.07 13.70
CA ASN A 168 -2.30 8.07 14.66
C ASN A 168 -3.53 8.76 14.04
N PRO A 169 -4.72 8.71 14.68
CA PRO A 169 -5.93 9.31 14.13
C PRO A 169 -5.82 10.81 13.82
N GLU A 170 -5.14 11.59 14.68
CA GLU A 170 -4.93 13.02 14.51
C GLU A 170 -4.02 13.32 13.32
N GLU A 171 -2.93 12.57 13.20
CA GLU A 171 -2.01 12.66 12.06
C GLU A 171 -2.70 12.24 10.75
N ALA A 172 -3.51 11.17 10.77
CA ALA A 172 -4.29 10.75 9.61
C ALA A 172 -5.23 11.85 9.12
N LEU A 173 -5.88 12.59 10.04
CA LEU A 173 -6.69 13.76 9.70
C LEU A 173 -5.84 14.92 9.17
N GLN A 174 -4.63 15.11 9.70
CA GLN A 174 -3.73 16.14 9.18
C GLN A 174 -3.26 15.79 7.76
N VAL A 175 -2.88 14.54 7.49
CA VAL A 175 -2.56 14.08 6.13
C VAL A 175 -3.74 14.29 5.19
N ALA A 176 -4.97 13.98 5.63
CA ALA A 176 -6.18 14.19 4.83
C ALA A 176 -6.39 15.66 4.45
N LYS A 177 -6.11 16.60 5.36
CA LYS A 177 -6.14 18.04 5.08
C LYS A 177 -5.03 18.45 4.10
N ASP A 178 -3.81 17.96 4.32
CA ASP A 178 -2.65 18.28 3.50
C ASP A 178 -2.81 17.79 2.04
N ILE A 179 -3.34 16.59 1.85
CA ILE A 179 -3.63 16.05 0.50
C ILE A 179 -4.93 16.61 -0.11
N LYS A 180 -5.65 17.44 0.64
CA LYS A 180 -6.95 18.04 0.25
C LYS A 180 -7.99 16.99 -0.11
N ALA A 181 -8.17 16.00 0.76
CA ALA A 181 -9.14 14.93 0.58
C ALA A 181 -10.57 15.42 0.82
N LYS A 182 -11.51 15.01 -0.07
CA LYS A 182 -12.94 15.28 0.11
C LYS A 182 -13.63 14.26 1.02
N LYS A 183 -13.20 12.99 0.97
CA LYS A 183 -13.70 11.91 1.82
C LYS A 183 -12.51 11.10 2.33
N VAL A 184 -12.57 10.69 3.60
CA VAL A 184 -11.54 9.90 4.26
C VAL A 184 -12.15 8.57 4.70
N ILE A 185 -11.44 7.49 4.46
CA ILE A 185 -11.79 6.14 4.91
C ILE A 185 -10.60 5.63 5.71
N PRO A 186 -10.73 5.52 7.04
CA PRO A 186 -9.68 4.92 7.87
C PRO A 186 -9.59 3.42 7.62
N MET A 187 -8.39 2.89 7.67
CA MET A 187 -8.09 1.46 7.55
C MET A 187 -6.92 1.09 8.45
N HIS A 188 -6.56 -0.19 8.49
CA HIS A 188 -5.38 -0.69 9.22
C HIS A 188 -5.39 -0.25 10.69
N TYR A 189 -6.49 -0.52 11.40
CA TYR A 189 -6.75 -0.18 12.81
C TYR A 189 -6.87 -1.44 13.66
#